data_c4953de609188461ccc639a4d69aca71
#
_entry.id   c4953de609188461ccc639a4d69aca71
#
_cell.length_a   1.000
_cell.length_b   1.000
_cell.length_c   1.000
_cell.angle_alpha   90.00
_cell.angle_beta   90.00
_cell.angle_gamma   90.00
#
_symmetry.space_group_name_H-M   'P 1'
#
loop_
_entity.id
_entity.type
_entity.pdbx_description
1 polymer ?
#
loop_
_entity_poly.entity_id
_entity_poly.type
_entity_poly.pdbx_seq_one_letter_code
_entity_poly.pdbx_strand_id
1 'polypeptide(L)'
;LPTENFTATAKVKFIPNRTEAYKEKDKVLGESAGMIMQGMDYAALKFVDTKEEGVVLQYVTCEKAEKGKAEKVVEQIAIKTSKQPQPYTVKYAVDDIPSSRIATQDVWLRVKVHSKGIANQIQAIAEWSYSLDGKKFIKIGNPFTVREGKWIGAKLGFFNTRTAKKNDAAFFDIDWIHFEK
;
A
#
# COMPACT_ATOMS: atom_id res chain seq x y z
N LEU A 1 -2.54 18.52 4.46
CA LEU A 1 -1.65 18.59 3.29
C LEU A 1 -1.15 20.00 3.12
N PRO A 2 0.11 20.18 2.65
CA PRO A 2 0.58 21.50 2.22
C PRO A 2 -0.37 22.07 1.17
N THR A 3 -0.54 23.37 1.16
CA THR A 3 -1.29 24.07 0.10
C THR A 3 -0.54 24.07 -1.24
N GLU A 4 0.69 23.62 -1.24
CA GLU A 4 1.58 23.56 -2.40
C GLU A 4 1.50 22.19 -3.08
N ASN A 5 1.74 22.18 -4.38
CA ASN A 5 1.91 20.95 -5.15
C ASN A 5 3.14 20.19 -4.65
N PHE A 6 3.05 18.88 -4.59
CA PHE A 6 4.20 18.03 -4.26
C PHE A 6 4.10 16.67 -4.92
N THR A 7 5.25 16.03 -5.06
CA THR A 7 5.37 14.64 -5.44
C THR A 7 6.06 13.89 -4.30
N ALA A 8 5.45 12.80 -3.82
CA ALA A 8 6.10 11.89 -2.87
C ALA A 8 6.39 10.57 -3.57
N THR A 9 7.63 10.12 -3.49
CA THR A 9 8.08 8.83 -4.03
C THR A 9 8.72 8.04 -2.92
N ALA A 10 8.36 6.77 -2.79
CA ALA A 10 8.98 5.83 -1.85
C ALA A 10 9.47 4.60 -2.59
N LYS A 11 10.69 4.15 -2.28
CA LYS A 11 11.19 2.84 -2.69
C LYS A 11 10.87 1.84 -1.60
N VAL A 12 10.15 0.78 -1.96
CA VAL A 12 9.58 -0.16 -0.99
C VAL A 12 9.74 -1.60 -1.42
N LYS A 13 9.62 -2.50 -0.44
CA LYS A 13 9.56 -3.95 -0.65
C LYS A 13 8.55 -4.55 0.32
N PHE A 14 7.69 -5.41 -0.17
CA PHE A 14 6.73 -6.14 0.65
C PHE A 14 7.19 -7.59 0.84
N ILE A 15 7.19 -8.06 2.08
CA ILE A 15 7.66 -9.38 2.49
C ILE A 15 6.57 -10.04 3.32
N PRO A 16 5.52 -10.60 2.66
CA PRO A 16 4.48 -11.34 3.36
C PRO A 16 5.03 -12.63 3.96
N ASN A 17 4.44 -13.08 5.04
CA ASN A 17 4.76 -14.34 5.67
C ASN A 17 3.69 -15.38 5.35
N ARG A 18 4.01 -16.33 4.48
CA ARG A 18 3.16 -17.46 4.14
C ARG A 18 3.48 -18.65 5.01
N THR A 19 2.80 -18.79 6.14
CA THR A 19 2.95 -19.99 6.97
C THR A 19 2.02 -21.11 6.50
N GLU A 20 2.46 -22.37 6.61
CA GLU A 20 1.68 -23.55 6.25
C GLU A 20 0.32 -23.60 6.98
N ALA A 21 0.28 -23.13 8.24
CA ALA A 21 -0.93 -23.11 9.07
C ALA A 21 -2.09 -22.28 8.48
N TYR A 22 -1.83 -21.41 7.51
CA TYR A 22 -2.83 -20.54 6.88
C TYR A 22 -3.33 -21.06 5.54
N LYS A 23 -2.69 -22.11 4.99
CA LYS A 23 -3.07 -22.67 3.68
C LYS A 23 -4.46 -23.33 3.70
N GLU A 24 -4.92 -23.79 4.85
CA GLU A 24 -6.14 -24.61 4.91
C GLU A 24 -7.43 -23.84 5.22
N LYS A 25 -7.39 -22.73 5.95
CA LYS A 25 -8.62 -22.13 6.49
C LYS A 25 -9.04 -20.80 5.87
N ASP A 26 -8.12 -19.98 5.38
CA ASP A 26 -8.45 -18.64 4.89
C ASP A 26 -8.18 -18.52 3.39
N LYS A 27 -9.24 -18.20 2.64
CA LYS A 27 -9.15 -17.91 1.19
C LYS A 27 -8.30 -16.67 0.88
N VAL A 28 -8.12 -15.79 1.85
CA VAL A 28 -7.32 -14.57 1.74
C VAL A 28 -6.23 -14.63 2.79
N LEU A 29 -4.98 -14.53 2.39
CA LEU A 29 -3.84 -14.48 3.31
C LEU A 29 -3.87 -13.22 4.18
N GLY A 30 -4.60 -12.20 3.73
CA GLY A 30 -5.01 -11.06 4.53
C GLY A 30 -3.94 -10.05 4.87
N GLU A 31 -2.72 -10.25 4.37
CA GLU A 31 -1.63 -9.29 4.56
C GLU A 31 -1.65 -8.25 3.47
N SER A 32 -1.62 -7.00 3.86
CA SER A 32 -1.49 -5.89 2.92
C SER A 32 -0.69 -4.74 3.51
N ALA A 33 0.09 -4.07 2.67
CA ALA A 33 0.88 -2.92 3.04
C ALA A 33 1.01 -1.95 1.88
N GLY A 34 1.15 -0.66 2.17
CA GLY A 34 1.26 0.31 1.10
C GLY A 34 1.31 1.75 1.55
N MET A 35 1.17 2.63 0.55
CA MET A 35 1.09 4.07 0.72
C MET A 35 -0.37 4.53 0.55
N ILE A 36 -0.82 5.39 1.45
CA ILE A 36 -2.21 5.85 1.53
C ILE A 36 -2.29 7.37 1.64
N MET A 37 -3.23 7.96 0.90
CA MET A 37 -3.72 9.31 1.11
C MET A 37 -5.08 9.23 1.79
N GLN A 38 -5.14 9.65 3.06
CA GLN A 38 -6.31 9.46 3.92
C GLN A 38 -6.89 10.79 4.42
N GLY A 39 -8.18 10.93 4.30
CA GLY A 39 -9.03 11.95 4.90
C GLY A 39 -10.37 11.33 5.30
N MET A 40 -11.50 11.96 4.95
CA MET A 40 -12.84 11.34 5.07
C MET A 40 -13.02 10.21 4.04
N ASP A 41 -12.32 10.31 2.93
CA ASP A 41 -12.16 9.30 1.91
C ASP A 41 -10.69 8.93 1.85
N TYR A 42 -10.34 7.83 1.18
CA TYR A 42 -8.94 7.52 0.92
C TYR A 42 -8.71 6.89 -0.44
N ALA A 43 -7.49 7.03 -0.92
CA ALA A 43 -6.92 6.25 -2.00
C ALA A 43 -5.57 5.68 -1.58
N ALA A 44 -5.25 4.49 -2.03
CA ALA A 44 -3.98 3.85 -1.69
C ALA A 44 -3.42 3.02 -2.86
N LEU A 45 -2.08 2.94 -2.91
CA LEU A 45 -1.37 1.86 -3.58
C LEU A 45 -0.92 0.86 -2.52
N LYS A 46 -1.43 -0.36 -2.58
CA LYS A 46 -1.13 -1.40 -1.60
C LYS A 46 -0.75 -2.72 -2.25
N PHE A 47 0.22 -3.38 -1.66
CA PHE A 47 0.48 -4.79 -1.91
C PHE A 47 -0.55 -5.63 -1.16
N VAL A 48 -1.00 -6.69 -1.80
CA VAL A 48 -1.88 -7.71 -1.19
C VAL A 48 -1.33 -9.07 -1.56
N ASP A 49 -1.16 -9.94 -0.56
CA ASP A 49 -0.79 -11.34 -0.81
C ASP A 49 -2.06 -12.16 -1.02
N THR A 50 -2.20 -12.71 -2.22
CA THR A 50 -3.35 -13.51 -2.63
C THR A 50 -2.92 -14.96 -2.85
N LYS A 51 -3.86 -15.90 -2.66
CA LYS A 51 -3.59 -17.33 -2.91
C LYS A 51 -3.46 -17.66 -4.41
N GLU A 52 -4.22 -16.95 -5.23
CA GLU A 52 -4.38 -17.28 -6.65
C GLU A 52 -3.32 -16.61 -7.52
N GLU A 53 -3.09 -15.30 -7.31
CA GLU A 53 -2.21 -14.49 -8.15
C GLU A 53 -0.85 -14.19 -7.51
N GLY A 54 -0.65 -14.63 -6.25
CA GLY A 54 0.52 -14.23 -5.48
C GLY A 54 0.41 -12.79 -4.98
N VAL A 55 1.52 -12.06 -4.95
CA VAL A 55 1.49 -10.65 -4.54
C VAL A 55 1.07 -9.78 -5.72
N VAL A 56 0.04 -8.98 -5.48
CA VAL A 56 -0.44 -7.95 -6.41
C VAL A 56 -0.26 -6.57 -5.81
N LEU A 57 -0.04 -5.57 -6.66
CA LEU A 57 -0.15 -4.15 -6.30
C LEU A 57 -1.52 -3.67 -6.77
N GLN A 58 -2.33 -3.18 -5.84
CA GLN A 58 -3.68 -2.68 -6.09
C GLN A 58 -3.72 -1.17 -5.91
N TYR A 59 -4.38 -0.48 -6.83
CA TYR A 59 -4.89 0.85 -6.59
C TYR A 59 -6.33 0.74 -6.09
N VAL A 60 -6.56 1.29 -4.91
CA VAL A 60 -7.85 1.21 -4.24
C VAL A 60 -8.35 2.59 -3.85
N THR A 61 -9.68 2.74 -3.83
CA THR A 61 -10.35 3.94 -3.33
C THR A 61 -11.46 3.55 -2.36
N CYS A 62 -11.71 4.39 -1.38
CA CYS A 62 -12.84 4.26 -0.47
C CYS A 62 -13.50 5.63 -0.27
N GLU A 63 -14.64 5.84 -0.90
CA GLU A 63 -15.48 7.00 -0.70
C GLU A 63 -16.39 6.78 0.50
N LYS A 64 -16.51 7.79 1.37
CA LYS A 64 -17.29 7.72 2.62
C LYS A 64 -16.75 6.64 3.57
N ALA A 65 -15.43 6.52 3.65
CA ALA A 65 -14.75 5.61 4.57
C ALA A 65 -15.18 5.87 6.02
N GLU A 66 -15.43 7.13 6.39
CA GLU A 66 -15.93 7.54 7.71
C GLU A 66 -17.33 6.96 8.01
N LYS A 67 -18.05 6.50 7.00
CA LYS A 67 -19.37 5.83 7.12
C LYS A 67 -19.29 4.32 6.99
N GLY A 68 -18.07 3.75 7.04
CA GLY A 68 -17.85 2.31 6.93
C GLY A 68 -18.14 1.73 5.54
N LYS A 69 -18.05 2.53 4.47
CA LYS A 69 -18.18 2.02 3.11
C LYS A 69 -16.99 1.13 2.77
N ALA A 70 -17.25 0.10 2.00
CA ALA A 70 -16.22 -0.84 1.56
C ALA A 70 -15.24 -0.18 0.56
N GLU A 71 -14.00 -0.60 0.62
CA GLU A 71 -12.96 -0.29 -0.33
C GLU A 71 -13.28 -0.89 -1.70
N LYS A 72 -12.96 -0.15 -2.75
CA LYS A 72 -13.07 -0.59 -4.14
C LYS A 72 -11.69 -0.75 -4.75
N VAL A 73 -11.39 -1.94 -5.25
CA VAL A 73 -10.22 -2.15 -6.12
C VAL A 73 -10.56 -1.58 -7.50
N VAL A 74 -9.76 -0.63 -7.95
CA VAL A 74 -9.93 0.05 -9.24
C VAL A 74 -9.07 -0.61 -10.30
N GLU A 75 -7.82 -0.93 -9.95
CA GLU A 75 -6.84 -1.53 -10.85
C GLU A 75 -5.84 -2.37 -10.06
N GLN A 76 -5.32 -3.44 -10.65
CA GLN A 76 -4.27 -4.24 -10.04
C GLN A 76 -3.28 -4.78 -11.07
N ILE A 77 -2.06 -5.05 -10.59
CA ILE A 77 -0.99 -5.68 -11.36
C ILE A 77 -0.29 -6.75 -10.53
N ALA A 78 0.16 -7.81 -11.17
CA ALA A 78 0.99 -8.83 -10.52
C ALA A 78 2.41 -8.31 -10.27
N ILE A 79 2.96 -8.59 -9.08
CA ILE A 79 4.33 -8.23 -8.70
C ILE A 79 5.17 -9.50 -8.58
N LYS A 80 6.32 -9.50 -9.23
CA LYS A 80 7.28 -10.61 -9.12
C LYS A 80 7.80 -10.74 -7.70
N THR A 81 7.86 -11.99 -7.24
CA THR A 81 8.38 -12.35 -5.91
C THR A 81 9.47 -13.40 -6.04
N SER A 82 10.34 -13.44 -5.06
CA SER A 82 11.36 -14.47 -4.89
C SER A 82 11.33 -15.01 -3.46
N LYS A 83 11.79 -16.25 -3.26
CA LYS A 83 12.04 -16.76 -1.91
C LYS A 83 13.13 -15.91 -1.27
N GLN A 84 12.91 -15.41 -0.06
CA GLN A 84 13.96 -14.79 0.71
C GLN A 84 14.95 -15.85 1.17
N PRO A 85 16.25 -15.71 0.87
CA PRO A 85 17.24 -16.50 1.56
C PRO A 85 17.19 -16.13 3.06
N GLN A 86 17.20 -17.14 3.92
CA GLN A 86 17.35 -16.92 5.36
C GLN A 86 18.53 -15.97 5.59
N PRO A 87 18.37 -14.79 6.21
CA PRO A 87 18.54 -14.74 7.65
C PRO A 87 17.62 -13.73 8.37
N TYR A 88 16.43 -13.47 7.92
CA TYR A 88 15.48 -12.74 8.75
C TYR A 88 14.82 -13.69 9.75
N THR A 89 15.64 -14.29 10.61
CA THR A 89 15.13 -14.98 11.79
C THR A 89 14.87 -13.92 12.85
N VAL A 90 13.71 -13.30 12.83
CA VAL A 90 13.23 -12.66 14.04
C VAL A 90 12.90 -13.81 14.99
N LYS A 91 13.76 -14.03 15.97
CA LYS A 91 13.48 -14.94 17.08
C LYS A 91 12.36 -14.32 17.91
N TYR A 92 11.13 -14.67 17.60
CA TYR A 92 10.05 -14.51 18.55
C TYR A 92 10.12 -15.68 19.53
N ALA A 93 10.04 -15.37 20.82
CA ALA A 93 10.21 -16.30 21.93
C ALA A 93 9.07 -17.32 22.11
N VAL A 94 8.25 -17.57 21.09
CA VAL A 94 7.14 -18.53 21.15
C VAL A 94 7.06 -19.26 19.82
N ASP A 95 7.48 -20.52 19.85
CA ASP A 95 7.36 -21.54 18.80
C ASP A 95 8.07 -21.26 17.46
N ASP A 96 9.02 -22.13 17.13
CA ASP A 96 9.70 -22.23 15.83
C ASP A 96 8.70 -22.60 14.71
N ILE A 97 7.85 -21.65 14.32
CA ILE A 97 7.00 -21.83 13.14
C ILE A 97 7.88 -21.55 11.92
N PRO A 98 8.08 -22.53 11.02
CA PRO A 98 8.83 -22.31 9.80
C PRO A 98 8.17 -21.20 8.99
N SER A 99 8.81 -20.03 8.91
CA SER A 99 8.29 -18.92 8.11
C SER A 99 8.60 -19.15 6.63
N SER A 100 7.58 -19.29 5.83
CA SER A 100 7.69 -19.29 4.37
C SER A 100 7.60 -17.84 3.88
N ARG A 101 8.72 -17.11 3.92
CA ARG A 101 8.76 -15.72 3.44
C ARG A 101 9.11 -15.66 1.98
N ILE A 102 8.36 -14.84 1.27
CA ILE A 102 8.67 -14.38 -0.07
C ILE A 102 8.87 -12.88 -0.03
N ALA A 103 9.61 -12.32 -0.96
CA ALA A 103 9.74 -10.88 -1.09
C ALA A 103 9.37 -10.44 -2.49
N THR A 104 8.73 -9.28 -2.60
CA THR A 104 8.61 -8.61 -3.88
C THR A 104 9.98 -8.14 -4.37
N GLN A 105 10.13 -7.90 -5.66
CA GLN A 105 11.19 -7.01 -6.14
C GLN A 105 11.03 -5.62 -5.52
N ASP A 106 12.02 -4.76 -5.65
CA ASP A 106 11.88 -3.35 -5.32
C ASP A 106 10.79 -2.72 -6.20
N VAL A 107 9.93 -1.92 -5.57
CA VAL A 107 8.88 -1.18 -6.25
C VAL A 107 8.93 0.26 -5.77
N TRP A 108 8.76 1.21 -6.68
CA TRP A 108 8.63 2.62 -6.35
C TRP A 108 7.17 3.01 -6.42
N LEU A 109 6.63 3.47 -5.30
CA LEU A 109 5.28 4.02 -5.20
C LEU A 109 5.39 5.54 -5.26
N ARG A 110 4.54 6.17 -6.07
CA ARG A 110 4.54 7.63 -6.24
C ARG A 110 3.13 8.16 -6.20
N VAL A 111 2.95 9.25 -5.46
CA VAL A 111 1.77 10.10 -5.52
C VAL A 111 2.18 11.53 -5.86
N LYS A 112 1.53 12.09 -6.88
CA LYS A 112 1.63 13.51 -7.22
C LYS A 112 0.35 14.20 -6.75
N VAL A 113 0.51 15.20 -5.90
CA VAL A 113 -0.61 15.99 -5.41
C VAL A 113 -0.52 17.39 -6.01
N HIS A 114 -1.60 17.86 -6.59
CA HIS A 114 -1.69 19.19 -7.13
C HIS A 114 -3.06 19.81 -6.81
N SER A 115 -3.08 21.14 -6.71
CA SER A 115 -4.29 21.89 -6.49
C SER A 115 -5.02 22.12 -7.81
N LYS A 116 -6.33 21.93 -7.82
CA LYS A 116 -7.20 22.22 -8.95
C LYS A 116 -8.39 23.07 -8.50
N GLY A 117 -8.64 24.17 -9.20
CA GLY A 117 -9.84 24.95 -9.00
C GLY A 117 -11.06 24.21 -9.61
N ILE A 118 -12.05 23.88 -8.79
CA ILE A 118 -13.31 23.25 -9.21
C ILE A 118 -14.44 24.02 -8.54
N ALA A 119 -15.36 24.58 -9.33
CA ALA A 119 -16.54 25.28 -8.85
C ALA A 119 -16.25 26.31 -7.72
N ASN A 120 -15.28 27.19 -7.94
CA ASN A 120 -14.82 28.22 -6.99
C ASN A 120 -14.18 27.69 -5.69
N GLN A 121 -13.83 26.41 -5.61
CA GLN A 121 -13.08 25.80 -4.52
C GLN A 121 -11.75 25.24 -5.01
N ILE A 122 -10.73 25.36 -4.18
CA ILE A 122 -9.44 24.70 -4.44
C ILE A 122 -9.52 23.30 -3.85
N GLN A 123 -9.36 22.29 -4.71
CA GLN A 123 -9.33 20.90 -4.30
C GLN A 123 -7.95 20.31 -4.56
N ALA A 124 -7.48 19.47 -3.66
CA ALA A 124 -6.29 18.67 -3.88
C ALA A 124 -6.63 17.41 -4.67
N ILE A 125 -5.89 17.17 -5.75
CA ILE A 125 -6.02 15.98 -6.58
C ILE A 125 -4.75 15.14 -6.43
N ALA A 126 -4.91 13.86 -6.12
CA ALA A 126 -3.83 12.89 -6.04
C ALA A 126 -3.83 11.99 -7.28
N GLU A 127 -2.71 11.95 -7.99
CA GLU A 127 -2.44 11.03 -9.11
C GLU A 127 -1.40 10.01 -8.69
N TRP A 128 -1.72 8.73 -8.92
CA TRP A 128 -0.88 7.62 -8.49
C TRP A 128 -0.13 7.00 -9.65
N SER A 129 1.08 6.54 -9.34
CA SER A 129 1.91 5.80 -10.28
C SER A 129 2.86 4.87 -9.52
N TYR A 130 3.36 3.87 -10.22
CA TYR A 130 4.38 2.95 -9.72
C TYR A 130 5.50 2.78 -10.74
N SER A 131 6.64 2.27 -10.27
CA SER A 131 7.74 1.86 -11.14
C SER A 131 8.35 0.55 -10.63
N LEU A 132 8.81 -0.28 -11.54
CA LEU A 132 9.51 -1.55 -11.26
C LEU A 132 11.02 -1.44 -11.48
N ASP A 133 11.51 -0.32 -12.00
CA ASP A 133 12.91 -0.05 -12.31
C ASP A 133 13.44 1.27 -11.71
N GLY A 134 12.56 2.03 -11.03
CA GLY A 134 12.85 3.34 -10.47
C GLY A 134 13.00 4.46 -11.48
N LYS A 135 12.86 4.18 -12.78
CA LYS A 135 13.06 5.15 -13.88
C LYS A 135 11.76 5.47 -14.59
N LYS A 136 11.03 4.46 -15.05
CA LYS A 136 9.78 4.63 -15.78
C LYS A 136 8.61 4.46 -14.83
N PHE A 137 7.87 5.55 -14.59
CA PHE A 137 6.64 5.53 -13.79
C PHE A 137 5.42 5.32 -14.67
N ILE A 138 4.59 4.36 -14.30
CA ILE A 138 3.36 3.98 -14.97
C ILE A 138 2.20 4.48 -14.12
N LYS A 139 1.29 5.27 -14.69
CA LYS A 139 0.07 5.70 -14.00
C LYS A 139 -0.80 4.49 -13.68
N ILE A 140 -1.47 4.53 -12.53
CA ILE A 140 -2.41 3.51 -12.09
C ILE A 140 -3.64 4.18 -11.51
N GLY A 141 -4.82 3.71 -11.96
CA GLY A 141 -6.11 4.25 -11.59
C GLY A 141 -6.39 5.66 -12.10
N ASN A 142 -7.48 6.23 -11.62
CA ASN A 142 -7.91 7.59 -11.94
C ASN A 142 -7.44 8.59 -10.88
N PRO A 143 -7.34 9.89 -11.23
CA PRO A 143 -7.09 10.93 -10.26
C PRO A 143 -8.12 10.89 -9.12
N PHE A 144 -7.65 11.03 -7.89
CA PHE A 144 -8.47 10.99 -6.68
C PHE A 144 -8.59 12.37 -6.06
N THR A 145 -9.84 12.83 -5.84
CA THR A 145 -10.07 14.08 -5.11
C THR A 145 -9.86 13.85 -3.62
N VAL A 146 -8.85 14.51 -3.08
CA VAL A 146 -8.50 14.39 -1.67
C VAL A 146 -9.46 15.24 -0.84
N ARG A 147 -10.17 14.60 0.10
CA ARG A 147 -11.03 15.29 1.06
C ARG A 147 -10.34 15.31 2.43
N GLU A 148 -10.43 16.45 3.09
CA GLU A 148 -9.87 16.59 4.43
C GLU A 148 -10.52 15.62 5.43
N GLY A 149 -9.81 15.27 6.48
CA GLY A 149 -10.37 14.58 7.62
C GLY A 149 -11.29 15.53 8.44
N LYS A 150 -12.16 14.96 9.25
CA LYS A 150 -13.17 15.71 9.99
C LYS A 150 -12.58 16.78 10.95
N TRP A 151 -11.41 16.49 11.53
CA TRP A 151 -10.73 17.33 12.51
C TRP A 151 -9.31 17.71 12.13
N ILE A 152 -8.80 17.08 11.10
CA ILE A 152 -7.43 17.23 10.63
C ILE A 152 -7.43 17.16 9.11
N GLY A 153 -6.47 17.82 8.48
CA GLY A 153 -6.25 17.72 7.02
C GLY A 153 -6.02 16.28 6.57
N ALA A 154 -6.09 16.07 5.27
CA ALA A 154 -5.71 14.78 4.70
C ALA A 154 -4.24 14.47 4.98
N LYS A 155 -3.90 13.21 5.13
CA LYS A 155 -2.56 12.72 5.46
C LYS A 155 -2.06 11.77 4.39
N LEU A 156 -0.80 11.91 4.02
CA LEU A 156 -0.05 10.87 3.34
C LEU A 156 0.66 10.01 4.39
N GLY A 157 0.57 8.70 4.25
CA GLY A 157 1.17 7.77 5.20
C GLY A 157 1.42 6.39 4.60
N PHE A 158 1.98 5.52 5.42
CA PHE A 158 2.17 4.11 5.12
C PHE A 158 1.42 3.25 6.13
N PHE A 159 1.04 2.07 5.71
CA PHE A 159 0.36 1.12 6.57
C PHE A 159 0.83 -0.29 6.29
N ASN A 160 0.69 -1.15 7.28
CA ASN A 160 0.82 -2.59 7.18
C ASN A 160 -0.29 -3.21 8.01
N THR A 161 -1.12 -4.03 7.40
CA THR A 161 -2.30 -4.61 8.03
C THR A 161 -2.42 -6.09 7.75
N ARG A 162 -3.17 -6.76 8.61
CA ARG A 162 -3.47 -8.16 8.49
C ARG A 162 -4.90 -8.44 8.99
N THR A 163 -5.60 -9.31 8.30
CA THR A 163 -6.96 -9.74 8.71
C THR A 163 -6.94 -10.96 9.64
N ALA A 164 -5.87 -11.76 9.65
CA ALA A 164 -5.77 -12.94 10.51
C ALA A 164 -5.44 -12.57 11.97
N LYS A 165 -5.93 -13.36 12.92
CA LYS A 165 -5.77 -13.12 14.37
C LYS A 165 -4.34 -13.35 14.90
N LYS A 166 -3.47 -13.98 14.13
CA LYS A 166 -2.09 -14.24 14.54
C LYS A 166 -1.14 -13.25 13.88
N ASN A 167 -0.22 -12.72 14.66
CA ASN A 167 0.86 -11.88 14.17
C ASN A 167 2.05 -12.78 13.83
N ASP A 168 2.31 -13.02 12.56
CA ASP A 168 3.43 -13.82 12.07
C ASP A 168 4.45 -13.00 11.28
N ALA A 169 4.48 -11.69 11.52
CA ALA A 169 5.51 -10.79 11.08
C ALA A 169 5.75 -10.72 9.57
N ALA A 170 4.76 -10.24 8.82
CA ALA A 170 5.01 -9.64 7.51
C ALA A 170 5.79 -8.33 7.68
N PHE A 171 6.63 -8.00 6.71
CA PHE A 171 7.37 -6.75 6.70
C PHE A 171 6.97 -5.90 5.49
N PHE A 172 6.98 -4.60 5.72
CA PHE A 172 6.94 -3.61 4.67
C PHE A 172 8.16 -2.71 4.84
N ASP A 173 9.19 -3.00 4.06
CA ASP A 173 10.44 -2.26 4.11
C ASP A 173 10.31 -1.00 3.27
N ILE A 174 10.65 0.13 3.86
CA ILE A 174 10.75 1.42 3.19
C ILE A 174 12.21 1.81 3.18
N ASP A 175 12.85 1.73 2.01
CA ASP A 175 14.27 2.08 1.86
C ASP A 175 14.47 3.59 2.00
N TRP A 176 13.64 4.37 1.31
CA TRP A 176 13.63 5.82 1.40
C TRP A 176 12.29 6.41 0.95
N ILE A 177 12.07 7.64 1.37
CA ILE A 177 10.96 8.49 0.93
C ILE A 177 11.55 9.82 0.47
N HIS A 178 11.18 10.27 -0.70
CA HIS A 178 11.60 11.55 -1.27
C HIS A 178 10.38 12.42 -1.58
N PHE A 179 10.47 13.71 -1.19
CA PHE A 179 9.47 14.73 -1.48
C PHE A 179 10.07 15.78 -2.39
N GLU A 180 9.36 16.08 -3.46
CA GLU A 180 9.70 17.12 -4.43
C GLU A 180 8.55 18.14 -4.51
N LYS A 181 8.89 19.43 -4.65
CA LYS A 181 7.95 20.52 -4.94
C LYS A 181 7.79 20.71 -6.44
#